data_8961179aaf957faad61a6935b9b055d4
#
_entry.id   8961179aaf957faad61a6935b9b055d4
#
_cell.length_a   1.000
_cell.length_b   1.000
_cell.length_c   1.000
_cell.angle_alpha   90.00
_cell.angle_beta   90.00
_cell.angle_gamma   90.00
#
_symmetry.space_group_name_H-M   'P 1'
#
loop_
_entity.id
_entity.type
_entity.pdbx_description
1 polymer ?
#
loop_
_entity_poly.entity_id
_entity_poly.type
_entity_poly.pdbx_seq_one_letter_code
_entity_poly.pdbx_strand_id
1 'polypeptide(L)'
;MRIIKPSFEIWDQEEGLEGIYKQIERAGRVCYKSEDKITEDSAKEFVERMIKSGHGAMLEHGTVYLKIPYGTMDDRGEFSNEPIVIKYIDNPYSVVMNNSENDYWYITSNYRVIIENEWIDDLQYLCEPTEFHAKRITVHFVCDRGVSHKKFVA
;
A
#
# COMPACT_ATOMS: atom_id res chain seq x y z
N MET A 1 21.07 -10.16 -28.80
CA MET A 1 19.98 -9.24 -28.39
C MET A 1 18.70 -10.08 -28.28
N ARG A 2 18.05 -10.11 -27.11
CA ARG A 2 16.82 -10.88 -26.91
C ARG A 2 15.62 -9.96 -27.13
N ILE A 3 14.80 -10.20 -28.11
CA ILE A 3 13.58 -9.46 -28.37
C ILE A 3 12.49 -10.08 -27.48
N ILE A 4 11.89 -9.28 -26.61
CA ILE A 4 10.81 -9.65 -25.71
C ILE A 4 9.54 -8.99 -26.22
N LYS A 5 8.44 -9.74 -26.30
CA LYS A 5 7.12 -9.16 -26.66
C LYS A 5 6.60 -8.32 -25.51
N PRO A 6 5.93 -7.17 -25.79
CA PRO A 6 5.23 -6.43 -24.76
C PRO A 6 4.18 -7.29 -24.06
N SER A 7 4.11 -7.16 -22.74
CA SER A 7 3.13 -7.88 -21.93
C SER A 7 2.77 -7.07 -20.69
N PHE A 8 1.70 -7.46 -20.04
CA PHE A 8 1.35 -6.98 -18.71
C PHE A 8 0.80 -8.13 -17.88
N GLU A 9 0.91 -8.00 -16.58
CA GLU A 9 0.27 -8.88 -15.61
C GLU A 9 -0.22 -8.05 -14.41
N ILE A 10 -1.30 -8.50 -13.81
CA ILE A 10 -1.82 -7.92 -12.56
C ILE A 10 -1.18 -8.71 -11.42
N TRP A 11 -0.65 -7.98 -10.45
CA TRP A 11 -0.07 -8.57 -9.26
C TRP A 11 -1.01 -8.38 -8.09
N ASP A 12 -1.59 -9.46 -7.63
CA ASP A 12 -2.38 -9.47 -6.41
C ASP A 12 -1.44 -9.44 -5.20
N GLN A 13 -1.77 -8.61 -4.22
CA GLN A 13 -1.07 -8.55 -2.96
C GLN A 13 -1.62 -9.63 -2.03
N GLU A 14 -0.74 -10.42 -1.42
CA GLU A 14 -1.11 -11.37 -0.38
C GLU A 14 -1.61 -10.66 0.88
N GLU A 15 -2.30 -11.41 1.74
CA GLU A 15 -2.91 -10.91 2.96
C GLU A 15 -1.90 -10.49 4.04
N GLY A 16 -2.31 -9.55 4.87
CA GLY A 16 -1.58 -9.15 6.06
C GLY A 16 -0.31 -8.35 5.79
N LEU A 17 0.45 -8.11 6.86
CA LEU A 17 1.68 -7.31 6.81
C LEU A 17 2.78 -7.99 5.97
N GLU A 18 2.83 -9.32 6.01
CA GLU A 18 3.78 -10.09 5.20
C GLU A 18 3.48 -9.94 3.71
N GLY A 19 2.21 -9.97 3.32
CA GLY A 19 1.78 -9.73 1.95
C GLY A 19 2.17 -8.33 1.45
N ILE A 20 2.06 -7.32 2.30
CA ILE A 20 2.55 -5.96 2.02
C ILE A 20 4.06 -5.99 1.75
N TYR A 21 4.85 -6.67 2.58
CA TYR A 21 6.29 -6.76 2.41
C TYR A 21 6.70 -7.49 1.13
N LYS A 22 6.06 -8.61 0.82
CA LYS A 22 6.29 -9.36 -0.42
C LYS A 22 5.97 -8.52 -1.66
N GLN A 23 4.88 -7.74 -1.62
CA GLN A 23 4.52 -6.85 -2.72
C GLN A 23 5.56 -5.74 -2.93
N ILE A 24 6.05 -5.14 -1.84
CA ILE A 24 7.13 -4.14 -1.88
C ILE A 24 8.42 -4.75 -2.43
N GLU A 25 8.80 -5.92 -1.93
CA GLU A 25 10.00 -6.61 -2.39
C GLU A 25 9.90 -6.95 -3.87
N ARG A 26 8.79 -7.55 -4.31
CA ARG A 26 8.57 -7.91 -5.71
C ARG A 26 8.76 -6.71 -6.63
N ALA A 27 8.13 -5.58 -6.33
CA ALA A 27 8.26 -4.35 -7.10
C ALA A 27 9.70 -3.78 -7.05
N GLY A 28 10.29 -3.74 -5.87
CA GLY A 28 11.64 -3.26 -5.68
C GLY A 28 12.70 -4.11 -6.40
N ARG A 29 12.58 -5.45 -6.37
CA ARG A 29 13.50 -6.35 -7.05
C ARG A 29 13.48 -6.18 -8.57
N VAL A 30 12.31 -5.93 -9.16
CA VAL A 30 12.22 -5.57 -10.59
C VAL A 30 12.97 -4.28 -10.87
N CYS A 31 12.81 -3.25 -10.05
CA CYS A 31 13.51 -1.98 -10.17
C CYS A 31 15.04 -2.17 -10.09
N TYR A 32 15.52 -3.01 -9.19
CA TYR A 32 16.95 -3.29 -8.99
C TYR A 32 17.48 -4.45 -9.82
N LYS A 33 16.66 -5.07 -10.68
CA LYS A 33 17.03 -6.25 -11.50
C LYS A 33 17.66 -7.36 -10.66
N SER A 34 17.00 -7.73 -9.59
CA SER A 34 17.47 -8.68 -8.58
C SER A 34 16.37 -9.65 -8.11
N GLU A 35 15.46 -10.00 -9.02
CA GLU A 35 14.34 -10.91 -8.79
C GLU A 35 14.79 -12.30 -8.37
N ASP A 36 15.99 -12.70 -8.80
CA ASP A 36 16.68 -13.95 -8.43
C ASP A 36 17.02 -14.05 -6.93
N LYS A 37 16.93 -12.94 -6.20
CA LYS A 37 17.21 -12.88 -4.76
C LYS A 37 15.95 -12.97 -3.89
N ILE A 38 14.77 -13.13 -4.48
CA ILE A 38 13.54 -13.35 -3.73
C ILE A 38 13.57 -14.77 -3.15
N THR A 39 13.39 -14.85 -1.83
CA THR A 39 13.23 -16.11 -1.10
C THR A 39 12.00 -16.02 -0.21
N GLU A 40 11.61 -17.11 0.42
CA GLU A 40 10.44 -17.17 1.29
C GLU A 40 10.49 -16.12 2.42
N ASP A 41 11.67 -15.87 2.98
CA ASP A 41 11.87 -15.00 4.15
C ASP A 41 12.53 -13.64 3.83
N SER A 42 12.80 -13.33 2.55
CA SER A 42 13.61 -12.14 2.20
C SER A 42 12.87 -10.81 2.26
N ALA A 43 11.54 -10.83 2.24
CA ALA A 43 10.71 -9.64 2.09
C ALA A 43 10.88 -8.65 3.23
N LYS A 44 10.85 -9.11 4.48
CA LYS A 44 11.00 -8.27 5.66
C LYS A 44 12.35 -7.55 5.67
N GLU A 45 13.44 -8.28 5.47
CA GLU A 45 14.80 -7.70 5.43
C GLU A 45 14.94 -6.69 4.28
N PHE A 46 14.32 -6.98 3.13
CA PHE A 46 14.30 -6.06 2.00
C PHE A 46 13.61 -4.73 2.37
N VAL A 47 12.43 -4.79 2.98
CA VAL A 47 11.66 -3.61 3.39
C VAL A 47 12.43 -2.80 4.44
N GLU A 48 12.98 -3.44 5.48
CA GLU A 48 13.78 -2.79 6.51
C GLU A 48 14.98 -2.04 5.89
N ARG A 49 15.64 -2.64 4.89
CA ARG A 49 16.73 -1.99 4.17
C ARG A 49 16.24 -0.78 3.36
N MET A 50 15.06 -0.85 2.71
CA MET A 50 14.49 0.29 1.99
C MET A 50 14.18 1.45 2.95
N ILE A 51 13.61 1.17 4.10
CA ILE A 51 13.35 2.17 5.16
C ILE A 51 14.67 2.81 5.59
N LYS A 52 15.65 2.00 5.97
CA LYS A 52 16.96 2.47 6.47
C LYS A 52 17.74 3.30 5.45
N SER A 53 17.59 3.01 4.17
CA SER A 53 18.27 3.73 3.09
C SER A 53 17.48 4.93 2.55
N GLY A 54 16.28 5.21 3.08
CA GLY A 54 15.44 6.31 2.63
C GLY A 54 14.80 6.10 1.25
N HIS A 55 14.74 4.87 0.75
CA HIS A 55 14.12 4.55 -0.54
C HIS A 55 12.60 4.36 -0.42
N GLY A 56 11.91 5.42 0.05
CA GLY A 56 10.47 5.41 0.34
C GLY A 56 9.59 5.09 -0.86
N ALA A 57 10.03 5.39 -2.09
CA ALA A 57 9.26 5.11 -3.29
C ALA A 57 8.89 3.62 -3.45
N MET A 58 9.76 2.71 -3.01
CA MET A 58 9.45 1.27 -3.06
C MET A 58 8.31 0.90 -2.10
N LEU A 59 8.19 1.59 -0.96
CA LEU A 59 7.17 1.33 0.05
C LEU A 59 5.75 1.68 -0.44
N GLU A 60 5.62 2.52 -1.46
CA GLU A 60 4.32 2.87 -2.07
C GLU A 60 3.62 1.69 -2.72
N HIS A 61 4.37 0.66 -3.14
CA HIS A 61 3.81 -0.55 -3.75
C HIS A 61 3.10 -1.46 -2.76
N GLY A 62 3.35 -1.32 -1.46
CA GLY A 62 2.59 -2.02 -0.41
C GLY A 62 1.29 -1.28 -0.09
N THR A 63 0.15 -1.82 -0.51
CA THR A 63 -1.16 -1.24 -0.18
C THR A 63 -1.56 -1.61 1.24
N VAL A 64 -2.04 -0.63 1.99
CA VAL A 64 -2.54 -0.81 3.35
C VAL A 64 -4.04 -0.56 3.36
N TYR A 65 -4.80 -1.55 3.81
CA TYR A 65 -6.24 -1.46 4.03
C TYR A 65 -6.51 -1.53 5.54
N LEU A 66 -7.16 -0.49 6.08
CA LEU A 66 -7.51 -0.45 7.50
C LEU A 66 -9.04 -0.39 7.64
N LYS A 67 -9.55 -1.13 8.63
CA LYS A 67 -10.94 -1.08 9.04
C LYS A 67 -11.00 -0.62 10.49
N ILE A 68 -11.35 0.65 10.70
CA ILE A 68 -11.34 1.30 12.01
C ILE A 68 -12.77 1.43 12.52
N PRO A 69 -13.12 0.85 13.68
CA PRO A 69 -14.44 1.04 14.27
C PRO A 69 -14.61 2.51 14.70
N TYR A 70 -15.85 3.02 14.71
CA TYR A 70 -16.12 4.37 15.22
C TYR A 70 -15.73 4.52 16.68
N GLY A 71 -15.84 3.45 17.45
CA GLY A 71 -15.60 3.47 18.89
C GLY A 71 -16.80 4.02 19.65
N THR A 72 -16.56 4.59 20.83
CA THR A 72 -17.61 5.21 21.64
C THR A 72 -17.83 6.67 21.26
N MET A 73 -19.08 7.09 21.21
CA MET A 73 -19.42 8.49 20.97
C MET A 73 -19.44 9.26 22.31
N ASP A 74 -18.81 10.42 22.33
CA ASP A 74 -18.80 11.32 23.49
C ASP A 74 -20.06 12.23 23.53
N ASP A 75 -20.18 13.04 24.59
CA ASP A 75 -21.30 13.97 24.80
C ASP A 75 -21.37 15.09 23.72
N ARG A 76 -20.33 15.29 22.94
CA ARG A 76 -20.28 16.26 21.82
C ARG A 76 -20.64 15.63 20.49
N GLY A 77 -20.85 14.32 20.44
CA GLY A 77 -21.15 13.57 19.23
C GLY A 77 -19.90 13.18 18.42
N GLU A 78 -18.69 13.24 19.02
CA GLU A 78 -17.45 12.83 18.41
C GLU A 78 -17.13 11.36 18.77
N PHE A 79 -16.61 10.59 17.79
CA PHE A 79 -16.22 9.20 18.02
C PHE A 79 -14.78 9.09 18.53
N SER A 80 -14.53 8.16 19.46
CA SER A 80 -13.23 7.99 20.10
C SER A 80 -12.07 7.68 19.12
N ASN A 81 -12.35 7.07 17.98
CA ASN A 81 -11.37 6.74 16.95
C ASN A 81 -11.32 7.78 15.80
N GLU A 82 -12.14 8.82 15.82
CA GLU A 82 -12.15 9.88 14.81
C GLU A 82 -10.80 10.57 14.64
N PRO A 83 -10.03 10.88 15.71
CA PRO A 83 -8.70 11.48 15.56
C PRO A 83 -7.72 10.63 14.76
N ILE A 84 -7.86 9.29 14.80
CA ILE A 84 -7.05 8.38 13.99
C ILE A 84 -7.39 8.55 12.51
N VAL A 85 -8.66 8.75 12.20
CA VAL A 85 -9.16 8.82 10.82
C VAL A 85 -8.86 10.16 10.17
N ILE A 86 -8.97 11.25 10.93
CA ILE A 86 -8.73 12.62 10.44
C ILE A 86 -7.35 12.75 9.79
N LYS A 87 -6.30 12.17 10.37
CA LYS A 87 -4.97 12.21 9.80
C LYS A 87 -4.85 11.57 8.41
N TYR A 88 -5.71 10.58 8.10
CA TYR A 88 -5.79 9.98 6.78
C TYR A 88 -6.63 10.80 5.81
N ILE A 89 -7.66 11.51 6.29
CA ILE A 89 -8.45 12.44 5.48
C ILE A 89 -7.55 13.57 4.97
N ASP A 90 -6.67 14.07 5.82
CA ASP A 90 -5.74 15.16 5.49
C ASP A 90 -4.53 14.68 4.65
N ASN A 91 -4.35 13.37 4.51
CA ASN A 91 -3.23 12.81 3.76
C ASN A 91 -3.60 12.61 2.28
N PRO A 92 -2.88 13.25 1.31
CA PRO A 92 -3.22 13.21 -0.10
C PRO A 92 -3.03 11.83 -0.76
N TYR A 93 -2.37 10.89 -0.11
CA TYR A 93 -2.10 9.54 -0.61
C TYR A 93 -3.01 8.48 0.02
N SER A 94 -3.98 8.91 0.82
CA SER A 94 -4.95 8.06 1.49
C SER A 94 -6.36 8.35 1.01
N VAL A 95 -7.21 7.34 1.03
CA VAL A 95 -8.65 7.46 0.74
C VAL A 95 -9.40 6.93 1.93
N VAL A 96 -10.28 7.74 2.49
CA VAL A 96 -11.16 7.37 3.60
C VAL A 96 -12.58 7.25 3.08
N MET A 97 -13.21 6.14 3.36
CA MET A 97 -14.62 5.89 3.06
C MET A 97 -15.34 5.46 4.33
N ASN A 98 -16.59 5.84 4.47
CA ASN A 98 -17.47 5.34 5.49
C ASN A 98 -18.73 4.74 4.86
N ASN A 99 -19.36 3.86 5.58
CA ASN A 99 -20.70 3.37 5.24
C ASN A 99 -21.60 3.60 6.46
N SER A 100 -22.69 4.32 6.25
CA SER A 100 -23.66 4.63 7.32
C SER A 100 -24.37 3.40 7.90
N GLU A 101 -24.29 2.26 7.22
CA GLU A 101 -24.87 0.99 7.68
C GLU A 101 -23.93 0.19 8.58
N ASN A 102 -22.63 0.55 8.58
CA ASN A 102 -21.60 -0.12 9.34
C ASN A 102 -20.85 0.91 10.18
N ASP A 103 -20.64 0.63 11.45
CA ASP A 103 -19.94 1.51 12.39
C ASP A 103 -18.42 1.48 12.20
N TYR A 104 -17.95 1.61 10.91
CA TYR A 104 -16.54 1.56 10.54
C TYR A 104 -16.17 2.60 9.50
N TRP A 105 -14.94 3.12 9.63
CA TRP A 105 -14.22 3.76 8.55
C TRP A 105 -13.33 2.75 7.81
N TYR A 106 -13.27 2.91 6.50
CA TYR A 106 -12.48 2.09 5.60
C TYR A 106 -11.40 2.95 4.95
N ILE A 107 -10.14 2.65 5.22
CA ILE A 107 -9.01 3.45 4.79
C ILE A 107 -8.16 2.65 3.82
N THR A 108 -7.89 3.23 2.66
CA THR A 108 -6.90 2.72 1.71
C THR A 108 -5.73 3.68 1.66
N SER A 109 -4.56 3.19 1.98
CA SER A 109 -3.31 3.94 1.98
C SER A 109 -2.16 3.09 1.43
N ASN A 110 -0.92 3.47 1.68
CA ASN A 110 0.26 2.69 1.34
C ASN A 110 1.26 2.66 2.50
N TYR A 111 2.17 1.70 2.45
CA TYR A 111 3.11 1.47 3.55
C TYR A 111 4.11 2.63 3.73
N ARG A 112 4.41 3.40 2.68
CA ARG A 112 5.22 4.61 2.78
C ARG A 112 4.58 5.64 3.71
N VAL A 113 3.27 5.89 3.56
CA VAL A 113 2.52 6.82 4.41
C VAL A 113 2.60 6.39 5.87
N ILE A 114 2.44 5.10 6.16
CA ILE A 114 2.53 4.57 7.51
C ILE A 114 3.91 4.82 8.13
N ILE A 115 4.98 4.57 7.39
CA ILE A 115 6.35 4.70 7.88
C ILE A 115 6.78 6.17 8.03
N GLU A 116 6.54 7.01 7.01
CA GLU A 116 6.99 8.39 7.01
C GLU A 116 6.26 9.26 8.03
N ASN A 117 5.05 8.87 8.43
CA ASN A 117 4.28 9.57 9.46
C ASN A 117 4.33 8.89 10.84
N GLU A 118 5.08 7.81 10.99
CA GLU A 118 5.18 7.05 12.24
C GLU A 118 3.83 6.47 12.73
N TRP A 119 2.94 6.07 11.80
CA TRP A 119 1.60 5.53 12.11
C TRP A 119 1.57 4.01 12.21
N ILE A 120 2.65 3.40 12.66
CA ILE A 120 2.80 1.93 12.72
C ILE A 120 1.75 1.28 13.64
N ASP A 121 1.35 1.96 14.71
CA ASP A 121 0.33 1.46 15.65
C ASP A 121 -1.04 1.27 14.99
N ASP A 122 -1.33 1.98 13.89
CA ASP A 122 -2.58 1.83 13.16
C ASP A 122 -2.68 0.49 12.41
N LEU A 123 -1.56 -0.20 12.20
CA LEU A 123 -1.57 -1.54 11.60
C LEU A 123 -2.31 -2.57 12.46
N GLN A 124 -2.66 -2.25 13.70
CA GLN A 124 -3.60 -3.06 14.51
C GLN A 124 -4.99 -3.17 13.84
N TYR A 125 -5.36 -2.21 12.98
CA TYR A 125 -6.61 -2.19 12.22
C TYR A 125 -6.47 -2.77 10.81
N LEU A 126 -5.30 -3.37 10.49
CA LEU A 126 -5.04 -3.97 9.17
C LEU A 126 -6.09 -5.05 8.87
N CYS A 127 -6.63 -5.02 7.67
CA CYS A 127 -7.62 -5.98 7.21
C CYS A 127 -7.45 -6.28 5.72
N GLU A 128 -8.21 -7.28 5.27
CA GLU A 128 -8.36 -7.55 3.85
C GLU A 128 -9.21 -6.47 3.16
N PRO A 129 -8.95 -6.19 1.86
CA PRO A 129 -9.77 -5.25 1.11
C PRO A 129 -11.22 -5.72 1.05
N THR A 130 -12.15 -4.84 1.47
CA THR A 130 -13.58 -5.05 1.36
C THR A 130 -14.16 -4.27 0.18
N GLU A 131 -15.45 -4.44 -0.11
CA GLU A 131 -16.18 -3.65 -1.10
C GLU A 131 -16.21 -2.15 -0.79
N PHE A 132 -16.01 -1.78 0.48
CA PHE A 132 -16.01 -0.38 0.95
C PHE A 132 -14.65 0.31 0.82
N HIS A 133 -13.59 -0.42 0.51
CA HIS A 133 -12.27 0.19 0.28
C HIS A 133 -12.11 0.67 -1.17
N ALA A 134 -11.40 1.76 -1.36
CA ALA A 134 -10.89 2.16 -2.67
C ALA A 134 -9.77 1.20 -3.07
N LYS A 135 -10.10 0.19 -3.88
CA LYS A 135 -9.15 -0.86 -4.28
C LYS A 135 -8.02 -0.31 -5.14
N ARG A 136 -6.80 -0.74 -4.85
CA ARG A 136 -5.60 -0.48 -5.65
C ARG A 136 -5.21 -1.73 -6.41
N ILE A 137 -4.74 -1.54 -7.62
CA ILE A 137 -4.27 -2.63 -8.49
C ILE A 137 -2.82 -2.34 -8.85
N THR A 138 -1.95 -3.33 -8.65
CA THR A 138 -0.56 -3.26 -9.12
C THR A 138 -0.46 -3.97 -10.46
N VAL A 139 0.08 -3.28 -11.46
CA VAL A 139 0.27 -3.82 -12.81
C VAL A 139 1.75 -3.79 -13.16
N HIS A 140 2.28 -4.95 -13.51
CA HIS A 140 3.64 -5.09 -14.04
C HIS A 140 3.60 -5.07 -15.56
N PHE A 141 4.26 -4.09 -16.16
CA PHE A 141 4.36 -3.93 -17.61
C PHE A 141 5.76 -4.29 -18.10
N VAL A 142 5.83 -5.06 -19.17
CA VAL A 142 7.04 -5.25 -19.97
C VAL A 142 6.80 -4.56 -21.31
N CYS A 143 7.51 -3.46 -21.56
CA CYS A 143 7.33 -2.70 -22.78
C CYS A 143 8.63 -1.99 -23.19
N ASP A 144 8.64 -1.48 -24.43
CA ASP A 144 9.75 -0.65 -24.91
C ASP A 144 9.82 0.68 -24.11
N ARG A 145 11.05 1.12 -23.83
CA ARG A 145 11.31 2.35 -23.08
C ARG A 145 10.63 3.59 -23.70
N GLY A 146 10.53 3.65 -25.02
CA GLY A 146 9.87 4.77 -25.69
C GLY A 146 8.37 4.82 -25.44
N VAL A 147 7.73 3.65 -25.20
CA VAL A 147 6.31 3.58 -24.85
C VAL A 147 6.08 4.00 -23.40
N SER A 148 6.90 3.53 -22.47
CA SER A 148 6.77 3.90 -21.06
C SER A 148 6.95 5.41 -20.85
N HIS A 149 7.90 6.03 -21.54
CA HIS A 149 8.19 7.47 -21.41
C HIS A 149 7.06 8.37 -21.93
N LYS A 150 6.29 7.91 -22.93
CA LYS A 150 5.19 8.70 -23.52
C LYS A 150 3.87 8.64 -22.74
N LYS A 151 3.65 7.58 -21.95
CA LYS A 151 2.36 7.38 -21.24
C LYS A 151 2.32 7.97 -19.83
N PHE A 152 3.47 8.25 -19.23
CA PHE A 152 3.54 8.74 -17.84
C PHE A 152 3.90 10.22 -17.71
N VAL A 153 3.89 10.96 -18.82
CA VAL A 153 4.13 12.42 -18.88
C VAL A 153 2.84 13.14 -19.31
N ALA A 154 1.68 12.67 -18.87
CA ALA A 154 0.41 13.32 -19.09
C ALA A 154 -0.13 13.89 -17.78
#